data_aec5c9017495ca784173410939f86646
#
_entry.id   aec5c9017495ca784173410939f86646
#
_cell.length_a   1.000
_cell.length_b   1.000
_cell.length_c   1.000
_cell.angle_alpha   90.00
_cell.angle_beta   90.00
_cell.angle_gamma   90.00
#
_symmetry.space_group_name_H-M   'P 1'
#
loop_
_entity.id
_entity.type
_entity.pdbx_description
1 polymer ?
#
loop_
_entity_poly.entity_id
_entity_poly.type
_entity_poly.pdbx_seq_one_letter_code
_entity_poly.pdbx_strand_id
1 'polypeptide(L)'
;MKTKIIKIFLIFAVFLAIFSFFRDKNVAYAKQGEDEKSVEDGTYEVLEKLDLESLEDYYSSLSDDESAFVAGGFKELLKRLIDGNVGVSFKDFIGEIFSLILKGALGFLPSIITVVVISVMSGMLKGLNSGFLNENTSEIVNFACFSAILTVIVSEAANMLTLTINTVGRVEKLSAALFPVLLTLMTALGGASGVGFLKPLVGVFSVGLTKVVKTFVLPCFTGAVLMNAVGNISPAVKLDKMADFFKKAGSIVLKTVFSAFFAYLLIGGVIGKTVDGVMINAARFGVKSYVPIIGGYVSDGFDVVLAGCALVKNAVGMTGLLILLSVVVAPVGKLIAFDLILRFAAGVVEPLGVSGISDMLMKISKCAGLLIAAIAGATFAFFAMVLTAGTSVGV
;
A
#
# COMPACT_ATOMS: atom_id res chain seq x y z
N MET A 1 -17.45 6.54 10.44
CA MET A 1 -17.40 5.39 9.53
C MET A 1 -17.39 5.82 8.07
N LYS A 2 -18.38 6.57 7.58
CA LYS A 2 -18.44 7.06 6.18
C LYS A 2 -17.14 7.69 5.67
N THR A 3 -16.50 8.55 6.44
CA THR A 3 -15.28 9.29 5.99
C THR A 3 -14.04 8.40 5.82
N LYS A 4 -13.88 7.29 6.55
CA LYS A 4 -12.74 6.37 6.40
C LYS A 4 -12.94 5.44 5.19
N ILE A 5 -14.14 4.90 5.02
CA ILE A 5 -14.51 4.07 3.86
C ILE A 5 -14.45 4.90 2.59
N ILE A 6 -14.93 6.16 2.62
CA ILE A 6 -14.85 7.10 1.49
C ILE A 6 -13.39 7.39 1.12
N LYS A 7 -12.48 7.55 2.10
CA LYS A 7 -11.05 7.78 1.81
C LYS A 7 -10.38 6.57 1.18
N ILE A 8 -10.70 5.36 1.64
CA ILE A 8 -10.18 4.10 1.05
C ILE A 8 -10.77 3.92 -0.35
N PHE A 9 -12.07 4.19 -0.53
CA PHE A 9 -12.73 4.14 -1.84
C PHE A 9 -12.20 5.22 -2.78
N LEU A 10 -11.85 6.41 -2.27
CA LEU A 10 -11.25 7.48 -3.07
C LEU A 10 -9.82 7.13 -3.51
N ILE A 11 -9.00 6.55 -2.63
CA ILE A 11 -7.66 6.02 -2.99
C ILE A 11 -7.81 4.96 -4.08
N PHE A 12 -8.78 4.09 -3.95
CA PHE A 12 -9.07 3.04 -4.90
C PHE A 12 -9.65 3.57 -6.22
N ALA A 13 -10.55 4.56 -6.19
CA ALA A 13 -11.09 5.21 -7.39
C ALA A 13 -10.01 5.99 -8.16
N VAL A 14 -9.10 6.65 -7.45
CA VAL A 14 -7.92 7.30 -8.05
C VAL A 14 -7.01 6.23 -8.69
N PHE A 15 -6.79 5.10 -8.03
CA PHE A 15 -6.02 3.98 -8.58
C PHE A 15 -6.65 3.45 -9.89
N LEU A 16 -7.96 3.26 -9.92
CA LEU A 16 -8.70 2.83 -11.12
C LEU A 16 -8.68 3.86 -12.25
N ALA A 17 -8.84 5.13 -11.94
CA ALA A 17 -8.79 6.19 -12.94
C ALA A 17 -7.43 6.24 -13.65
N ILE A 18 -6.36 5.97 -12.91
CA ILE A 18 -5.01 6.00 -13.42
C ILE A 18 -4.63 4.71 -14.12
N PHE A 19 -5.15 3.56 -13.67
CA PHE A 19 -5.08 2.31 -14.41
C PHE A 19 -5.72 2.45 -15.83
N SER A 20 -6.86 3.13 -15.92
CA SER A 20 -7.48 3.50 -17.20
C SER A 20 -6.56 4.40 -18.04
N PHE A 21 -5.90 5.37 -17.42
CA PHE A 21 -4.98 6.28 -18.10
C PHE A 21 -3.75 5.58 -18.71
N PHE A 22 -3.15 4.61 -18.02
CA PHE A 22 -2.04 3.83 -18.56
C PHE A 22 -2.50 2.91 -19.69
N ARG A 23 -3.70 2.33 -19.59
CA ARG A 23 -4.29 1.52 -20.65
C ARG A 23 -4.47 2.31 -21.94
N ASP A 24 -5.01 3.51 -21.84
CA ASP A 24 -5.30 4.35 -23.02
C ASP A 24 -4.00 4.85 -23.69
N LYS A 25 -2.94 5.09 -22.92
CA LYS A 25 -1.62 5.44 -23.48
C LYS A 25 -0.96 4.27 -24.23
N ASN A 26 -0.98 3.05 -23.68
CA ASN A 26 -0.41 1.87 -24.36
C ASN A 26 -1.08 1.62 -25.71
N VAL A 27 -2.40 1.77 -25.77
CA VAL A 27 -3.17 1.65 -27.03
C VAL A 27 -2.83 2.77 -28.02
N ALA A 28 -2.53 3.99 -27.53
CA ALA A 28 -2.16 5.11 -28.40
C ALA A 28 -0.76 4.93 -29.01
N TYR A 29 0.21 4.41 -28.26
CA TYR A 29 1.55 4.14 -28.78
C TYR A 29 1.58 2.99 -29.80
N ALA A 30 0.78 1.94 -29.59
CA ALA A 30 0.64 0.83 -30.55
C ALA A 30 -0.01 1.27 -31.87
N LYS A 31 -0.84 2.33 -31.88
CA LYS A 31 -1.51 2.84 -33.10
C LYS A 31 -0.72 3.90 -33.88
N GLN A 32 0.35 4.46 -33.35
CA GLN A 32 1.15 5.51 -34.00
C GLN A 32 2.32 4.98 -34.85
N GLY A 33 2.62 3.67 -34.83
CA GLY A 33 3.66 3.05 -35.65
C GLY A 33 3.10 2.63 -37.02
N GLU A 34 3.63 3.17 -38.10
CA GLU A 34 3.31 2.74 -39.50
C GLU A 34 3.74 1.29 -39.80
N ASP A 35 4.51 0.64 -38.91
CA ASP A 35 4.90 -0.77 -38.95
C ASP A 35 4.78 -1.42 -37.57
N GLU A 36 3.58 -1.91 -37.25
CA GLU A 36 3.25 -2.57 -35.96
C GLU A 36 4.23 -3.73 -35.63
N LYS A 37 4.71 -4.46 -36.64
CA LYS A 37 5.70 -5.52 -36.48
C LYS A 37 7.10 -5.05 -36.09
N SER A 38 7.57 -3.95 -36.59
CA SER A 38 8.92 -3.44 -36.28
C SER A 38 9.02 -2.88 -34.86
N VAL A 39 7.92 -2.29 -34.35
CA VAL A 39 7.85 -1.82 -32.96
C VAL A 39 7.74 -3.00 -32.00
N GLU A 40 7.01 -4.05 -32.38
CA GLU A 40 6.88 -5.27 -31.59
C GLU A 40 8.23 -5.98 -31.44
N ASP A 41 8.95 -6.22 -32.56
CA ASP A 41 10.29 -6.81 -32.53
C ASP A 41 11.30 -5.96 -31.72
N GLY A 42 11.30 -4.64 -31.89
CA GLY A 42 12.12 -3.74 -31.08
C GLY A 42 11.78 -3.76 -29.58
N THR A 43 10.51 -3.95 -29.24
CA THR A 43 10.05 -4.04 -27.83
C THR A 43 10.60 -5.31 -27.18
N TYR A 44 10.53 -6.45 -27.87
CA TYR A 44 11.07 -7.71 -27.34
C TYR A 44 12.61 -7.69 -27.23
N GLU A 45 13.31 -7.06 -28.17
CA GLU A 45 14.77 -6.88 -28.09
C GLU A 45 15.18 -6.04 -26.88
N VAL A 46 14.45 -4.98 -26.57
CA VAL A 46 14.67 -4.17 -25.36
C VAL A 46 14.41 -5.01 -24.10
N LEU A 47 13.35 -5.80 -24.09
CA LEU A 47 12.97 -6.63 -22.94
C LEU A 47 14.04 -7.69 -22.63
N GLU A 48 14.64 -8.31 -23.65
CA GLU A 48 15.70 -9.32 -23.48
C GLU A 48 17.00 -8.75 -22.90
N LYS A 49 17.27 -7.46 -23.14
CA LYS A 49 18.48 -6.77 -22.68
C LYS A 49 18.33 -6.19 -21.26
N LEU A 50 17.11 -6.18 -20.70
CA LEU A 50 16.86 -5.66 -19.36
C LEU A 50 17.19 -6.68 -18.28
N ASP A 51 17.86 -6.22 -17.23
CA ASP A 51 18.05 -6.99 -15.99
C ASP A 51 16.75 -6.98 -15.19
N LEU A 52 16.00 -8.08 -15.22
CA LEU A 52 14.74 -8.28 -14.54
C LEU A 52 14.87 -9.26 -13.36
N GLU A 53 16.08 -9.77 -13.06
CA GLU A 53 16.32 -10.79 -12.04
C GLU A 53 15.74 -10.40 -10.69
N SER A 54 16.03 -9.19 -10.21
CA SER A 54 15.50 -8.68 -8.94
C SER A 54 13.97 -8.62 -8.88
N LEU A 55 13.30 -8.35 -10.00
CA LEU A 55 11.83 -8.33 -10.10
C LEU A 55 11.25 -9.76 -10.15
N GLU A 56 11.90 -10.67 -10.86
CA GLU A 56 11.53 -12.08 -10.91
C GLU A 56 11.68 -12.73 -9.53
N ASP A 57 12.78 -12.46 -8.83
CA ASP A 57 13.03 -12.93 -7.46
C ASP A 57 11.97 -12.40 -6.49
N TYR A 58 11.67 -11.09 -6.60
CA TYR A 58 10.61 -10.49 -5.78
C TYR A 58 9.25 -11.15 -6.06
N TYR A 59 8.89 -11.32 -7.34
CA TYR A 59 7.65 -11.96 -7.76
C TYR A 59 7.55 -13.40 -7.23
N SER A 60 8.63 -14.17 -7.33
CA SER A 60 8.70 -15.55 -6.83
C SER A 60 8.61 -15.65 -5.30
N SER A 61 8.86 -14.56 -4.59
CA SER A 61 8.72 -14.47 -3.13
C SER A 61 7.31 -14.17 -2.65
N LEU A 62 6.35 -13.93 -3.57
CA LEU A 62 4.95 -13.67 -3.23
C LEU A 62 4.26 -14.95 -2.75
N SER A 63 3.46 -14.84 -1.69
CA SER A 63 2.58 -15.91 -1.23
C SER A 63 1.33 -16.03 -2.10
N ASP A 64 0.59 -17.13 -1.98
CA ASP A 64 -0.64 -17.38 -2.74
C ASP A 64 -1.67 -16.25 -2.56
N ASP A 65 -1.83 -15.75 -1.33
CA ASP A 65 -2.73 -14.61 -1.04
C ASP A 65 -2.24 -13.29 -1.70
N GLU A 66 -0.93 -13.16 -1.96
CA GLU A 66 -0.30 -11.97 -2.55
C GLU A 66 -0.17 -12.06 -4.07
N SER A 67 -0.37 -13.23 -4.66
CA SER A 67 -0.37 -13.45 -6.11
C SER A 67 -1.77 -13.40 -6.73
N ALA A 68 -2.81 -13.15 -5.94
CA ALA A 68 -4.22 -13.19 -6.33
C ALA A 68 -4.56 -12.36 -7.60
N PHE A 69 -3.88 -11.23 -7.80
CA PHE A 69 -4.08 -10.33 -8.96
C PHE A 69 -3.04 -10.49 -10.06
N VAL A 70 -2.05 -11.34 -9.85
CA VAL A 70 -0.90 -11.54 -10.77
C VAL A 70 -0.75 -13.03 -11.09
N ALA A 71 -1.74 -13.61 -11.78
CA ALA A 71 -1.70 -15.00 -12.17
C ALA A 71 -0.71 -15.24 -13.34
N GLY A 72 0.06 -16.31 -13.26
CA GLY A 72 1.08 -16.68 -14.25
C GLY A 72 2.50 -16.28 -13.82
N GLY A 73 3.49 -16.48 -14.69
CA GLY A 73 4.87 -16.07 -14.43
C GLY A 73 5.08 -14.56 -14.65
N PHE A 74 6.10 -13.98 -14.01
CA PHE A 74 6.43 -12.55 -14.15
C PHE A 74 6.58 -12.13 -15.64
N LYS A 75 7.34 -12.89 -16.42
CA LYS A 75 7.56 -12.63 -17.85
C LYS A 75 6.28 -12.72 -18.65
N GLU A 76 5.39 -13.66 -18.32
CA GLU A 76 4.10 -13.81 -18.98
C GLU A 76 3.16 -12.64 -18.68
N LEU A 77 3.14 -12.17 -17.44
CA LEU A 77 2.39 -10.98 -17.04
C LEU A 77 2.87 -9.75 -17.82
N LEU A 78 4.20 -9.56 -17.89
CA LEU A 78 4.80 -8.45 -18.59
C LEU A 78 4.47 -8.47 -20.10
N LYS A 79 4.58 -9.64 -20.76
CA LYS A 79 4.18 -9.81 -22.16
C LYS A 79 2.70 -9.48 -22.39
N ARG A 80 1.81 -10.02 -21.57
CA ARG A 80 0.36 -9.70 -21.64
C ARG A 80 0.07 -8.21 -21.53
N LEU A 81 0.84 -7.48 -20.70
CA LEU A 81 0.68 -6.03 -20.55
C LEU A 81 1.25 -5.23 -21.72
N ILE A 82 2.32 -5.71 -22.36
CA ILE A 82 2.84 -5.16 -23.62
C ILE A 82 1.79 -5.30 -24.73
N ASP A 83 1.14 -6.48 -24.83
CA ASP A 83 0.09 -6.78 -25.81
C ASP A 83 -1.25 -6.07 -25.50
N GLY A 84 -1.30 -5.24 -24.45
CA GLY A 84 -2.50 -4.49 -24.02
C GLY A 84 -3.58 -5.34 -23.36
N ASN A 85 -3.30 -6.60 -23.04
CA ASN A 85 -4.25 -7.52 -22.44
C ASN A 85 -4.07 -7.58 -20.91
N VAL A 86 -4.83 -6.78 -20.19
CA VAL A 86 -4.70 -6.64 -18.73
C VAL A 86 -5.28 -7.83 -17.96
N GLY A 87 -6.17 -8.62 -18.57
CA GLY A 87 -6.69 -9.88 -18.03
C GLY A 87 -7.49 -9.81 -16.72
N VAL A 88 -7.64 -8.65 -16.09
CA VAL A 88 -8.35 -8.49 -14.80
C VAL A 88 -9.70 -7.80 -15.04
N SER A 89 -10.79 -8.54 -14.83
CA SER A 89 -12.13 -7.97 -14.84
C SER A 89 -12.37 -7.15 -13.56
N PHE A 90 -12.96 -5.95 -13.71
CA PHE A 90 -13.31 -5.11 -12.56
C PHE A 90 -14.23 -5.80 -11.55
N LYS A 91 -15.15 -6.65 -12.04
CA LYS A 91 -16.09 -7.41 -11.20
C LYS A 91 -15.36 -8.46 -10.36
N ASP A 92 -14.43 -9.19 -10.99
CA ASP A 92 -13.64 -10.23 -10.32
C ASP A 92 -12.71 -9.61 -9.28
N PHE A 93 -12.14 -8.46 -9.60
CA PHE A 93 -11.31 -7.68 -8.70
C PHE A 93 -12.04 -7.22 -7.42
N ILE A 94 -13.26 -6.67 -7.54
CA ILE A 94 -14.07 -6.30 -6.37
C ILE A 94 -14.47 -7.53 -5.56
N GLY A 95 -14.82 -8.63 -6.25
CA GLY A 95 -15.14 -9.91 -5.61
C GLY A 95 -13.99 -10.43 -4.77
N GLU A 96 -12.76 -10.37 -5.29
CA GLU A 96 -11.56 -10.81 -4.59
C GLU A 96 -11.25 -9.93 -3.36
N ILE A 97 -11.34 -8.60 -3.48
CA ILE A 97 -11.19 -7.69 -2.33
C ILE A 97 -12.20 -8.04 -1.22
N PHE A 98 -13.46 -8.25 -1.58
CA PHE A 98 -14.49 -8.59 -0.60
C PHE A 98 -14.21 -9.95 0.05
N SER A 99 -13.78 -10.94 -0.73
CA SER A 99 -13.35 -12.26 -0.25
C SER A 99 -12.19 -12.14 0.75
N LEU A 100 -11.16 -11.35 0.45
CA LEU A 100 -10.00 -11.13 1.32
C LEU A 100 -10.38 -10.44 2.64
N ILE A 101 -11.28 -9.44 2.60
CA ILE A 101 -11.80 -8.78 3.80
C ILE A 101 -12.60 -9.77 4.64
N LEU A 102 -13.46 -10.59 4.00
CA LEU A 102 -14.27 -11.58 4.69
C LEU A 102 -13.41 -12.69 5.32
N LYS A 103 -12.44 -13.24 4.58
CA LYS A 103 -11.44 -14.19 5.11
C LYS A 103 -10.70 -13.58 6.31
N GLY A 104 -10.26 -12.32 6.19
CA GLY A 104 -9.66 -11.58 7.30
C GLY A 104 -10.56 -11.48 8.53
N ALA A 105 -11.84 -11.14 8.33
CA ALA A 105 -12.82 -11.06 9.41
C ALA A 105 -13.07 -12.41 10.09
N LEU A 106 -13.22 -13.48 9.29
CA LEU A 106 -13.38 -14.84 9.80
C LEU A 106 -12.19 -15.30 10.64
N GLY A 107 -10.97 -14.88 10.28
CA GLY A 107 -9.76 -15.17 11.05
C GLY A 107 -9.76 -14.60 12.47
N PHE A 108 -10.52 -13.53 12.75
CA PHE A 108 -10.66 -12.95 14.09
C PHE A 108 -11.80 -13.56 14.94
N LEU A 109 -12.64 -14.40 14.35
CA LEU A 109 -13.79 -14.98 15.06
C LEU A 109 -13.41 -15.71 16.37
N PRO A 110 -12.36 -16.57 16.42
CA PRO A 110 -11.99 -17.23 17.66
C PRO A 110 -11.67 -16.25 18.79
N SER A 111 -10.89 -15.22 18.49
CA SER A 111 -10.50 -14.18 19.46
C SER A 111 -11.74 -13.40 19.96
N ILE A 112 -12.66 -13.08 19.07
CA ILE A 112 -13.89 -12.35 19.43
C ILE A 112 -14.85 -13.21 20.23
N ILE A 113 -15.04 -14.47 19.85
CA ILE A 113 -15.85 -15.42 20.63
C ILE A 113 -15.29 -15.53 22.06
N THR A 114 -13.98 -15.66 22.20
CA THR A 114 -13.32 -15.69 23.52
C THR A 114 -13.62 -14.41 24.32
N VAL A 115 -13.48 -13.23 23.71
CA VAL A 115 -13.78 -11.94 24.35
C VAL A 115 -15.24 -11.86 24.79
N VAL A 116 -16.18 -12.25 23.92
CA VAL A 116 -17.63 -12.22 24.20
C VAL A 116 -17.97 -13.18 25.34
N VAL A 117 -17.47 -14.43 25.28
CA VAL A 117 -17.71 -15.44 26.34
C VAL A 117 -17.22 -14.95 27.69
N ILE A 118 -15.99 -14.46 27.78
CA ILE A 118 -15.44 -13.93 29.04
C ILE A 118 -16.23 -12.70 29.52
N SER A 119 -16.69 -11.84 28.59
CA SER A 119 -17.52 -10.67 28.92
C SER A 119 -18.89 -11.07 29.44
N VAL A 120 -19.53 -12.09 28.85
CA VAL A 120 -20.79 -12.65 29.37
C VAL A 120 -20.59 -13.20 30.78
N MET A 121 -19.54 -13.98 31.00
CA MET A 121 -19.20 -14.50 32.34
C MET A 121 -19.01 -13.36 33.34
N SER A 122 -18.26 -12.31 32.99
CA SER A 122 -18.07 -11.14 33.83
C SER A 122 -19.37 -10.40 34.14
N GLY A 123 -20.25 -10.25 33.13
CA GLY A 123 -21.57 -9.63 33.30
C GLY A 123 -22.50 -10.44 34.22
N MET A 124 -22.52 -11.75 34.05
CA MET A 124 -23.32 -12.65 34.90
C MET A 124 -22.85 -12.61 36.36
N LEU A 125 -21.53 -12.62 36.57
CA LEU A 125 -20.94 -12.52 37.92
C LEU A 125 -21.27 -11.19 38.59
N LYS A 126 -21.30 -10.09 37.85
CA LYS A 126 -21.78 -8.79 38.37
C LYS A 126 -23.25 -8.83 38.79
N GLY A 127 -24.11 -9.51 38.01
CA GLY A 127 -25.54 -9.68 38.31
C GLY A 127 -25.77 -10.50 39.56
N LEU A 128 -24.95 -11.54 39.79
CA LEU A 128 -25.04 -12.40 40.98
C LEU A 128 -24.53 -11.73 42.26
N ASN A 129 -23.72 -10.68 42.17
CA ASN A 129 -23.16 -9.97 43.28
C ASN A 129 -24.20 -9.29 44.19
N SER A 130 -25.36 -8.99 43.68
CA SER A 130 -26.44 -8.33 44.46
C SER A 130 -27.03 -9.21 45.57
N GLY A 131 -26.54 -10.45 45.76
CA GLY A 131 -27.08 -11.33 46.79
C GLY A 131 -26.15 -12.42 47.35
N PHE A 132 -25.06 -12.81 46.70
CA PHE A 132 -24.32 -14.03 47.06
C PHE A 132 -22.79 -13.92 47.18
N LEU A 133 -22.16 -12.87 46.71
CA LEU A 133 -20.69 -12.71 46.73
C LEU A 133 -20.28 -11.46 47.55
N ASN A 134 -19.15 -11.56 48.27
CA ASN A 134 -18.54 -10.41 48.90
C ASN A 134 -17.97 -9.44 47.83
N GLU A 135 -18.10 -8.15 48.08
CA GLU A 135 -17.68 -7.05 47.18
C GLU A 135 -16.23 -7.23 46.69
N ASN A 136 -15.30 -7.61 47.55
CA ASN A 136 -13.90 -7.88 47.24
C ASN A 136 -13.70 -9.06 46.26
N THR A 137 -14.50 -10.12 46.36
CA THR A 137 -14.39 -11.29 45.46
C THR A 137 -14.83 -10.92 44.05
N SER A 138 -15.84 -10.07 43.94
CA SER A 138 -16.32 -9.57 42.65
C SER A 138 -15.29 -8.71 41.94
N GLU A 139 -14.60 -7.84 42.64
CA GLU A 139 -13.54 -7.00 42.03
C GLU A 139 -12.40 -7.85 41.47
N ILE A 140 -11.94 -8.87 42.23
CA ILE A 140 -10.87 -9.79 41.81
C ILE A 140 -11.29 -10.55 40.55
N VAL A 141 -12.50 -11.08 40.48
CA VAL A 141 -12.99 -11.83 39.33
C VAL A 141 -13.13 -10.91 38.11
N ASN A 142 -13.68 -9.71 38.27
CA ASN A 142 -13.77 -8.72 37.21
C ASN A 142 -12.39 -8.34 36.68
N PHE A 143 -11.40 -8.15 37.55
CA PHE A 143 -10.02 -7.87 37.16
C PHE A 143 -9.40 -9.04 36.39
N ALA A 144 -9.63 -10.29 36.82
CA ALA A 144 -9.15 -11.48 36.13
C ALA A 144 -9.78 -11.60 34.72
N CYS A 145 -11.10 -11.42 34.58
CA CYS A 145 -11.79 -11.43 33.30
C CYS A 145 -11.28 -10.31 32.38
N PHE A 146 -11.14 -9.10 32.91
CA PHE A 146 -10.60 -7.96 32.17
C PHE A 146 -9.17 -8.25 31.66
N SER A 147 -8.29 -8.79 32.53
CA SER A 147 -6.90 -9.11 32.19
C SER A 147 -6.82 -10.19 31.11
N ALA A 148 -7.70 -11.19 31.15
CA ALA A 148 -7.77 -12.23 30.12
C ALA A 148 -8.19 -11.64 28.75
N ILE A 149 -9.23 -10.80 28.72
CA ILE A 149 -9.67 -10.10 27.50
C ILE A 149 -8.55 -9.20 27.00
N LEU A 150 -7.92 -8.45 27.87
CA LEU A 150 -6.81 -7.56 27.52
C LEU A 150 -5.67 -8.32 26.83
N THR A 151 -5.30 -9.48 27.36
CA THR A 151 -4.23 -10.31 26.78
C THR A 151 -4.56 -10.73 25.35
N VAL A 152 -5.79 -11.16 25.07
CA VAL A 152 -6.24 -11.52 23.72
C VAL A 152 -6.18 -10.32 22.79
N ILE A 153 -6.71 -9.18 23.19
CA ILE A 153 -6.80 -7.99 22.32
C ILE A 153 -5.42 -7.36 22.08
N VAL A 154 -4.54 -7.32 23.07
CA VAL A 154 -3.17 -6.81 22.90
C VAL A 154 -2.36 -7.74 21.97
N SER A 155 -2.54 -9.05 22.08
CA SER A 155 -1.92 -10.01 21.16
C SER A 155 -2.36 -9.76 19.71
N GLU A 156 -3.66 -9.60 19.47
CA GLU A 156 -4.17 -9.30 18.13
C GLU A 156 -3.68 -7.94 17.61
N ALA A 157 -3.62 -6.93 18.47
CA ALA A 157 -3.07 -5.63 18.11
C ALA A 157 -1.58 -5.71 17.73
N ALA A 158 -0.79 -6.54 18.43
CA ALA A 158 0.62 -6.80 18.10
C ALA A 158 0.77 -7.53 16.76
N ASN A 159 -0.11 -8.50 16.47
CA ASN A 159 -0.16 -9.18 15.17
C ASN A 159 -0.44 -8.18 14.03
N MET A 160 -1.38 -7.25 14.23
CA MET A 160 -1.70 -6.21 13.25
C MET A 160 -0.55 -5.22 13.03
N LEU A 161 0.18 -4.90 14.09
CA LEU A 161 1.38 -4.08 13.99
C LEU A 161 2.48 -4.79 13.18
N THR A 162 2.75 -6.06 13.46
CA THR A 162 3.73 -6.88 12.71
C THR A 162 3.34 -7.00 11.25
N LEU A 163 2.05 -7.26 10.96
CA LEU A 163 1.52 -7.27 9.61
C LEU A 163 1.80 -5.95 8.88
N THR A 164 1.57 -4.82 9.54
CA THR A 164 1.83 -3.48 8.98
C THR A 164 3.30 -3.28 8.63
N ILE A 165 4.20 -3.63 9.55
CA ILE A 165 5.66 -3.50 9.34
C ILE A 165 6.11 -4.35 8.17
N ASN A 166 5.64 -5.60 8.10
CA ASN A 166 5.98 -6.53 7.02
C ASN A 166 5.45 -6.03 5.67
N THR A 167 4.22 -5.55 5.62
CA THR A 167 3.62 -5.00 4.38
C THR A 167 4.39 -3.79 3.88
N VAL A 168 4.71 -2.83 4.76
CA VAL A 168 5.51 -1.66 4.37
C VAL A 168 6.90 -2.10 3.88
N GLY A 169 7.54 -3.08 4.55
CA GLY A 169 8.82 -3.64 4.12
C GLY A 169 8.75 -4.34 2.75
N ARG A 170 7.61 -4.97 2.42
CA ARG A 170 7.39 -5.54 1.08
C ARG A 170 7.25 -4.47 0.00
N VAL A 171 6.54 -3.38 0.30
CA VAL A 171 6.44 -2.22 -0.61
C VAL A 171 7.82 -1.59 -0.86
N GLU A 172 8.67 -1.50 0.17
CA GLU A 172 10.06 -1.04 0.01
C GLU A 172 10.89 -1.97 -0.89
N LYS A 173 10.80 -3.29 -0.66
CA LYS A 173 11.51 -4.29 -1.48
C LYS A 173 11.05 -4.24 -2.95
N LEU A 174 9.73 -4.12 -3.19
CA LEU A 174 9.20 -3.93 -4.53
C LEU A 174 9.76 -2.65 -5.18
N SER A 175 9.84 -1.57 -4.41
CA SER A 175 10.46 -0.32 -4.89
C SER A 175 11.92 -0.52 -5.27
N ALA A 176 12.69 -1.19 -4.41
CA ALA A 176 14.11 -1.47 -4.66
C ALA A 176 14.34 -2.33 -5.92
N ALA A 177 13.42 -3.25 -6.23
CA ALA A 177 13.49 -4.08 -7.43
C ALA A 177 13.01 -3.36 -8.70
N LEU A 178 11.90 -2.60 -8.62
CA LEU A 178 11.24 -1.99 -9.77
C LEU A 178 11.96 -0.74 -10.31
N PHE A 179 12.38 0.15 -9.41
CA PHE A 179 12.86 1.47 -9.84
C PHE A 179 14.19 1.45 -10.58
N PRO A 180 15.18 0.58 -10.30
CA PRO A 180 16.38 0.49 -11.14
C PRO A 180 16.04 0.24 -12.61
N VAL A 181 15.10 -0.67 -12.89
CA VAL A 181 14.63 -0.98 -14.25
C VAL A 181 13.95 0.24 -14.87
N LEU A 182 13.03 0.88 -14.15
CA LEU A 182 12.34 2.09 -14.64
C LEU A 182 13.32 3.25 -14.91
N LEU A 183 14.31 3.47 -14.03
CA LEU A 183 15.30 4.53 -14.20
C LEU A 183 16.23 4.26 -15.40
N THR A 184 16.58 2.99 -15.68
CA THR A 184 17.34 2.60 -16.86
C THR A 184 16.55 2.90 -18.14
N LEU A 185 15.27 2.50 -18.20
CA LEU A 185 14.40 2.79 -19.34
C LEU A 185 14.16 4.28 -19.52
N MET A 186 14.00 5.04 -18.43
CA MET A 186 13.91 6.51 -18.49
C MET A 186 15.18 7.14 -19.07
N THR A 187 16.35 6.63 -18.68
CA THR A 187 17.63 7.10 -19.23
C THR A 187 17.73 6.83 -20.71
N ALA A 188 17.37 5.61 -21.15
CA ALA A 188 17.34 5.23 -22.57
C ALA A 188 16.41 6.12 -23.41
N LEU A 189 15.31 6.59 -22.81
CA LEU A 189 14.36 7.53 -23.42
C LEU A 189 14.83 9.01 -23.36
N GLY A 190 16.05 9.29 -22.88
CA GLY A 190 16.57 10.64 -22.75
C GLY A 190 16.06 11.44 -21.53
N GLY A 191 15.39 10.78 -20.57
CA GLY A 191 14.85 11.38 -19.36
C GLY A 191 15.88 11.59 -18.24
N ALA A 192 17.07 12.07 -18.55
CA ALA A 192 18.18 12.22 -17.60
C ALA A 192 17.84 13.13 -16.40
N SER A 193 17.09 14.21 -16.62
CA SER A 193 16.66 15.12 -15.56
C SER A 193 15.64 14.46 -14.63
N GLY A 194 14.67 13.71 -15.19
CA GLY A 194 13.71 12.92 -14.43
C GLY A 194 14.38 11.85 -13.57
N VAL A 195 15.39 11.16 -14.11
CA VAL A 195 16.20 10.16 -13.39
C VAL A 195 17.00 10.81 -12.25
N GLY A 196 17.66 11.93 -12.51
CA GLY A 196 18.41 12.68 -11.50
C GLY A 196 17.56 13.10 -10.31
N PHE A 197 16.29 13.37 -10.57
CA PHE A 197 15.31 13.75 -9.57
C PHE A 197 14.71 12.53 -8.81
N LEU A 198 14.35 11.45 -9.50
CA LEU A 198 13.74 10.27 -8.88
C LEU A 198 14.75 9.41 -8.10
N LYS A 199 15.99 9.29 -8.56
CA LYS A 199 17.01 8.43 -7.95
C LYS A 199 17.24 8.66 -6.45
N PRO A 200 17.40 9.90 -5.93
CA PRO A 200 17.52 10.13 -4.49
C PRO A 200 16.28 9.74 -3.72
N LEU A 201 15.11 10.01 -4.30
CA LEU A 201 13.82 9.71 -3.67
C LEU A 201 13.59 8.21 -3.53
N VAL A 202 13.90 7.44 -4.58
CA VAL A 202 13.86 5.97 -4.55
C VAL A 202 14.78 5.44 -3.46
N GLY A 203 16.01 5.97 -3.33
CA GLY A 203 16.94 5.57 -2.29
C GLY A 203 16.40 5.82 -0.88
N VAL A 204 15.81 6.99 -0.63
CA VAL A 204 15.19 7.32 0.65
C VAL A 204 13.96 6.44 0.91
N PHE A 205 13.14 6.20 -0.10
CA PHE A 205 11.94 5.38 0.02
C PHE A 205 12.27 3.92 0.31
N SER A 206 13.24 3.34 -0.43
CA SER A 206 13.59 1.91 -0.35
C SER A 206 14.22 1.49 0.99
N VAL A 207 14.63 2.43 1.84
CA VAL A 207 15.25 2.12 3.14
C VAL A 207 14.59 2.87 4.30
N GLY A 208 13.95 4.00 4.02
CA GLY A 208 13.51 4.96 5.03
C GLY A 208 12.14 4.68 5.62
N LEU A 209 11.22 4.14 4.84
CA LEU A 209 9.81 4.08 5.22
C LEU A 209 9.56 3.08 6.34
N THR A 210 10.10 1.85 6.24
CA THR A 210 10.02 0.85 7.31
C THR A 210 10.72 1.37 8.57
N LYS A 211 11.82 2.12 8.43
CA LYS A 211 12.50 2.73 9.55
C LYS A 211 11.62 3.76 10.27
N VAL A 212 10.93 4.63 9.53
CA VAL A 212 9.95 5.57 10.10
C VAL A 212 8.83 4.84 10.83
N VAL A 213 8.26 3.78 10.22
CA VAL A 213 7.20 2.99 10.84
C VAL A 213 7.70 2.32 12.12
N LYS A 214 8.87 1.69 12.10
CA LYS A 214 9.45 1.02 13.29
C LYS A 214 9.83 2.02 14.39
N THR A 215 10.39 3.17 14.05
CA THR A 215 10.92 4.12 15.04
C THR A 215 9.83 5.00 15.64
N PHE A 216 8.80 5.37 14.88
CA PHE A 216 7.79 6.34 15.34
C PHE A 216 6.39 5.73 15.45
N VAL A 217 5.93 5.01 14.39
CA VAL A 217 4.55 4.51 14.37
C VAL A 217 4.36 3.38 15.38
N LEU A 218 5.35 2.46 15.49
CA LEU A 218 5.32 1.35 16.44
C LEU A 218 5.19 1.84 17.89
N PRO A 219 6.08 2.71 18.43
CA PRO A 219 5.94 3.21 19.80
C PRO A 219 4.63 3.98 20.02
N CYS A 220 4.23 4.78 19.05
CA CYS A 220 2.97 5.53 19.11
C CYS A 220 1.74 4.61 19.14
N PHE A 221 1.71 3.58 18.30
CA PHE A 221 0.61 2.61 18.28
C PHE A 221 0.58 1.81 19.59
N THR A 222 1.72 1.25 19.99
CA THR A 222 1.84 0.45 21.21
C THR A 222 1.50 1.30 22.45
N GLY A 223 2.02 2.53 22.53
CA GLY A 223 1.68 3.46 23.61
C GLY A 223 0.18 3.78 23.67
N ALA A 224 -0.46 4.04 22.51
CA ALA A 224 -1.89 4.30 22.47
C ALA A 224 -2.72 3.07 22.88
N VAL A 225 -2.34 1.86 22.46
CA VAL A 225 -3.01 0.62 22.86
C VAL A 225 -2.86 0.36 24.34
N LEU A 226 -1.63 0.44 24.88
CA LEU A 226 -1.35 0.21 26.30
C LEU A 226 -2.05 1.26 27.20
N MET A 227 -2.03 2.54 26.84
CA MET A 227 -2.71 3.58 27.62
C MET A 227 -4.23 3.39 27.62
N ASN A 228 -4.83 2.98 26.49
CA ASN A 228 -6.25 2.62 26.46
C ASN A 228 -6.54 1.36 27.26
N ALA A 229 -5.65 0.39 27.26
CA ALA A 229 -5.78 -0.83 28.03
C ALA A 229 -5.77 -0.55 29.53
N VAL A 230 -4.70 0.08 30.02
CA VAL A 230 -4.50 0.39 31.45
C VAL A 230 -5.55 1.38 31.96
N GLY A 231 -5.90 2.39 31.16
CA GLY A 231 -6.90 3.41 31.55
C GLY A 231 -8.33 2.87 31.73
N ASN A 232 -8.62 1.67 31.25
CA ASN A 232 -9.92 1.04 31.44
C ASN A 232 -9.93 -0.07 32.52
N ILE A 233 -8.78 -0.37 33.15
CA ILE A 233 -8.70 -1.31 34.28
C ILE A 233 -9.39 -0.72 35.51
N SER A 234 -9.15 0.56 35.79
CA SER A 234 -9.71 1.22 36.97
C SER A 234 -10.27 2.59 36.61
N PRO A 235 -11.49 2.93 37.07
CA PRO A 235 -12.11 4.26 36.84
C PRO A 235 -11.28 5.41 37.45
N ALA A 236 -10.40 5.11 38.39
CA ALA A 236 -9.53 6.11 39.05
C ALA A 236 -8.38 6.56 38.13
N VAL A 237 -7.98 5.75 37.15
CA VAL A 237 -6.82 6.01 36.27
C VAL A 237 -7.31 6.50 34.89
N LYS A 238 -7.25 7.80 34.65
CA LYS A 238 -7.69 8.42 33.38
C LYS A 238 -6.51 8.64 32.45
N LEU A 239 -6.22 7.69 31.57
CA LEU A 239 -5.12 7.75 30.58
C LEU A 239 -5.57 8.09 29.14
N ASP A 240 -6.84 8.43 28.92
CA ASP A 240 -7.40 8.72 27.60
C ASP A 240 -6.65 9.83 26.85
N LYS A 241 -6.27 10.90 27.57
CA LYS A 241 -5.51 12.02 26.99
C LYS A 241 -4.11 11.59 26.52
N MET A 242 -3.47 10.67 27.27
CA MET A 242 -2.17 10.11 26.90
C MET A 242 -2.28 9.18 25.67
N ALA A 243 -3.30 8.31 25.64
CA ALA A 243 -3.59 7.48 24.47
C ALA A 243 -3.84 8.34 23.21
N ASP A 244 -4.63 9.41 23.35
CA ASP A 244 -4.87 10.34 22.25
C ASP A 244 -3.61 11.11 21.83
N PHE A 245 -2.72 11.45 22.78
CA PHE A 245 -1.43 12.06 22.47
C PHE A 245 -0.59 11.14 21.58
N PHE A 246 -0.38 9.87 21.95
CA PHE A 246 0.37 8.91 21.15
C PHE A 246 -0.24 8.73 19.76
N LYS A 247 -1.56 8.58 19.66
CA LYS A 247 -2.25 8.46 18.38
C LYS A 247 -2.07 9.70 17.49
N LYS A 248 -2.18 10.90 18.07
CA LYS A 248 -1.96 12.16 17.35
C LYS A 248 -0.50 12.31 16.92
N ALA A 249 0.47 12.01 17.81
CA ALA A 249 1.89 12.08 17.51
C ALA A 249 2.25 11.18 16.32
N GLY A 250 1.86 9.90 16.34
CA GLY A 250 2.06 9.00 15.20
C GLY A 250 1.41 9.49 13.91
N SER A 251 0.20 10.05 14.00
CA SER A 251 -0.50 10.63 12.83
C SER A 251 0.21 11.86 12.27
N ILE A 252 0.76 12.73 13.14
CA ILE A 252 1.51 13.92 12.73
C ILE A 252 2.79 13.50 12.00
N VAL A 253 3.55 12.55 12.57
CA VAL A 253 4.78 12.05 11.94
C VAL A 253 4.50 11.50 10.54
N LEU A 254 3.49 10.62 10.40
CA LEU A 254 3.12 10.08 9.09
C LEU A 254 2.71 11.18 8.11
N LYS A 255 1.87 12.11 8.53
CA LYS A 255 1.44 13.23 7.67
C LYS A 255 2.63 14.08 7.22
N THR A 256 3.55 14.41 8.14
CA THR A 256 4.72 15.22 7.82
C THR A 256 5.63 14.51 6.82
N VAL A 257 5.95 13.23 7.07
CA VAL A 257 6.82 12.44 6.18
C VAL A 257 6.22 12.32 4.79
N PHE A 258 4.94 11.94 4.69
CA PHE A 258 4.30 11.82 3.37
C PHE A 258 4.07 13.16 2.70
N SER A 259 3.74 14.24 3.44
CA SER A 259 3.59 15.57 2.84
C SER A 259 4.93 16.08 2.28
N ALA A 260 6.03 15.89 3.00
CA ALA A 260 7.36 16.25 2.51
C ALA A 260 7.74 15.43 1.25
N PHE A 261 7.43 14.13 1.26
CA PHE A 261 7.63 13.24 0.13
C PHE A 261 6.86 13.70 -1.12
N PHE A 262 5.55 14.00 -0.97
CA PHE A 262 4.73 14.47 -2.09
C PHE A 262 5.11 15.88 -2.55
N ALA A 263 5.50 16.77 -1.65
CA ALA A 263 5.99 18.09 -2.03
C ALA A 263 7.25 17.97 -2.90
N TYR A 264 8.17 17.07 -2.53
CA TYR A 264 9.34 16.79 -3.36
C TYR A 264 8.96 16.25 -4.75
N LEU A 265 8.06 15.26 -4.82
CA LEU A 265 7.58 14.69 -6.10
C LEU A 265 6.94 15.75 -7.01
N LEU A 266 6.12 16.65 -6.46
CA LEU A 266 5.46 17.70 -7.24
C LEU A 266 6.46 18.67 -7.85
N ILE A 267 7.47 19.09 -7.07
CA ILE A 267 8.51 20.02 -7.55
C ILE A 267 9.29 19.38 -8.72
N GLY A 268 9.73 18.14 -8.57
CA GLY A 268 10.54 17.49 -9.57
C GLY A 268 9.80 17.04 -10.83
N GLY A 269 8.54 16.61 -10.67
CA GLY A 269 7.71 16.24 -11.80
C GLY A 269 7.43 17.41 -12.76
N VAL A 270 7.45 18.66 -12.27
CA VAL A 270 7.31 19.85 -13.10
C VAL A 270 8.62 20.18 -13.81
N ILE A 271 9.76 20.14 -13.09
CA ILE A 271 11.07 20.50 -13.64
C ILE A 271 11.54 19.47 -14.69
N GLY A 272 11.40 18.15 -14.41
CA GLY A 272 11.88 17.09 -15.30
C GLY A 272 11.23 17.15 -16.70
N LYS A 273 9.92 17.30 -16.77
CA LYS A 273 9.17 17.33 -18.05
C LYS A 273 9.61 18.46 -18.98
N THR A 274 9.92 19.62 -18.43
CA THR A 274 10.28 20.80 -19.24
C THR A 274 11.68 20.65 -19.84
N VAL A 275 12.63 20.07 -19.13
CA VAL A 275 14.04 19.96 -19.56
C VAL A 275 14.23 18.78 -20.53
N ASP A 276 13.66 17.62 -20.22
CA ASP A 276 13.86 16.39 -21.01
C ASP A 276 13.24 16.49 -22.41
N GLY A 277 12.05 17.09 -22.54
CA GLY A 277 11.40 17.29 -23.84
C GLY A 277 12.22 18.17 -24.81
N VAL A 278 12.88 19.21 -24.32
CA VAL A 278 13.75 20.07 -25.13
C VAL A 278 15.00 19.30 -25.60
N MET A 279 15.58 18.47 -24.76
CA MET A 279 16.80 17.72 -25.05
C MET A 279 16.56 16.63 -26.11
N ILE A 280 15.44 15.90 -26.05
CA ILE A 280 15.07 14.90 -27.06
C ILE A 280 14.81 15.54 -28.40
N ASN A 281 14.07 16.63 -28.47
CA ASN A 281 13.80 17.35 -29.72
C ASN A 281 15.09 17.92 -30.35
N ALA A 282 16.03 18.39 -29.55
CA ALA A 282 17.33 18.85 -30.03
C ALA A 282 18.17 17.69 -30.59
N ALA A 283 18.16 16.50 -29.97
CA ALA A 283 18.82 15.32 -30.46
C ALA A 283 18.26 14.85 -31.81
N ARG A 284 16.91 14.75 -31.91
CA ARG A 284 16.24 14.40 -33.19
C ARG A 284 16.55 15.37 -34.30
N PHE A 285 16.51 16.68 -34.01
CA PHE A 285 16.88 17.72 -35.00
C PHE A 285 18.35 17.60 -35.45
N GLY A 286 19.27 17.32 -34.52
CA GLY A 286 20.68 17.10 -34.81
C GLY A 286 20.88 15.94 -35.78
N VAL A 287 20.28 14.75 -35.52
CA VAL A 287 20.40 13.57 -36.40
C VAL A 287 19.83 13.85 -37.79
N LYS A 288 18.63 14.45 -37.87
CA LYS A 288 18.02 14.78 -39.18
C LYS A 288 18.79 15.83 -39.98
N SER A 289 19.46 16.79 -39.32
CA SER A 289 20.12 17.92 -39.99
C SER A 289 21.55 17.63 -40.42
N TYR A 290 22.28 16.76 -39.69
CA TYR A 290 23.69 16.56 -39.91
C TYR A 290 24.06 15.31 -40.74
N VAL A 291 23.11 14.39 -41.03
CA VAL A 291 23.34 13.17 -41.80
C VAL A 291 22.46 13.19 -43.08
N PRO A 292 22.89 13.82 -44.17
CA PRO A 292 22.13 13.86 -45.42
C PRO A 292 21.94 12.45 -45.99
N ILE A 293 20.76 12.14 -46.55
CA ILE A 293 20.39 10.88 -47.26
C ILE A 293 20.13 9.69 -46.32
N ILE A 294 20.93 9.47 -45.26
CA ILE A 294 20.78 8.32 -44.36
C ILE A 294 20.08 8.74 -43.04
N GLY A 295 20.09 10.04 -42.71
CA GLY A 295 19.56 10.57 -41.46
C GLY A 295 18.06 10.30 -41.23
N GLY A 296 17.28 10.14 -42.30
CA GLY A 296 15.88 9.73 -42.24
C GLY A 296 15.74 8.31 -41.69
N TYR A 297 16.38 7.33 -42.33
CA TYR A 297 16.32 5.90 -41.92
C TYR A 297 16.92 5.66 -40.53
N VAL A 298 17.99 6.38 -40.18
CA VAL A 298 18.59 6.32 -38.82
C VAL A 298 17.62 6.91 -37.78
N SER A 299 16.94 8.01 -38.12
CA SER A 299 15.93 8.63 -37.26
C SER A 299 14.74 7.70 -37.06
N ASP A 300 14.26 7.04 -38.12
CA ASP A 300 13.09 6.14 -38.05
C ASP A 300 13.41 4.88 -37.21
N GLY A 301 14.62 4.29 -37.39
CA GLY A 301 15.07 3.19 -36.53
C GLY A 301 15.26 3.61 -35.06
N PHE A 302 15.72 4.83 -34.80
CA PHE A 302 15.82 5.37 -33.46
C PHE A 302 14.45 5.61 -32.82
N ASP A 303 13.48 6.09 -33.59
CA ASP A 303 12.10 6.30 -33.12
C ASP A 303 11.41 4.96 -32.78
N VAL A 304 11.68 3.88 -33.52
CA VAL A 304 11.20 2.51 -33.21
C VAL A 304 11.76 2.01 -31.86
N VAL A 305 13.06 2.18 -31.62
CA VAL A 305 13.70 1.79 -30.34
C VAL A 305 13.14 2.61 -29.18
N LEU A 306 12.94 3.91 -29.35
CA LEU A 306 12.33 4.76 -28.33
C LEU A 306 10.90 4.34 -28.04
N ALA A 307 10.10 4.03 -29.06
CA ALA A 307 8.74 3.54 -28.88
C ALA A 307 8.72 2.22 -28.10
N GLY A 308 9.60 1.27 -28.44
CA GLY A 308 9.79 0.01 -27.73
C GLY A 308 10.18 0.23 -26.25
N CYS A 309 11.14 1.10 -25.97
CA CYS A 309 11.50 1.46 -24.60
C CYS A 309 10.34 2.09 -23.82
N ALA A 310 9.51 2.91 -24.47
CA ALA A 310 8.34 3.52 -23.84
C ALA A 310 7.26 2.49 -23.50
N LEU A 311 7.01 1.52 -24.40
CA LEU A 311 6.08 0.42 -24.16
C LEU A 311 6.54 -0.46 -23.00
N VAL A 312 7.81 -0.89 -23.01
CA VAL A 312 8.38 -1.70 -21.92
C VAL A 312 8.34 -0.94 -20.60
N LYS A 313 8.71 0.35 -20.58
CA LYS A 313 8.64 1.21 -19.38
C LYS A 313 7.22 1.23 -18.79
N ASN A 314 6.22 1.42 -19.64
CA ASN A 314 4.82 1.46 -19.20
C ASN A 314 4.35 0.08 -18.71
N ALA A 315 4.71 -1.01 -19.40
CA ALA A 315 4.39 -2.37 -18.99
C ALA A 315 5.04 -2.74 -17.64
N VAL A 316 6.32 -2.41 -17.45
CA VAL A 316 7.04 -2.61 -16.17
C VAL A 316 6.39 -1.79 -15.04
N GLY A 317 6.04 -0.53 -15.31
CA GLY A 317 5.32 0.30 -14.36
C GLY A 317 3.96 -0.29 -13.96
N MET A 318 3.17 -0.75 -14.94
CA MET A 318 1.87 -1.42 -14.68
C MET A 318 2.04 -2.73 -13.90
N THR A 319 3.03 -3.54 -14.26
CA THR A 319 3.37 -4.77 -13.53
C THR A 319 3.66 -4.45 -12.05
N GLY A 320 4.50 -3.43 -11.79
CA GLY A 320 4.79 -2.97 -10.44
C GLY A 320 3.55 -2.52 -9.66
N LEU A 321 2.59 -1.86 -10.32
CA LEU A 321 1.33 -1.44 -9.71
C LEU A 321 0.40 -2.63 -9.42
N LEU A 322 0.33 -3.64 -10.28
CA LEU A 322 -0.45 -4.86 -10.04
C LEU A 322 0.13 -5.66 -8.86
N ILE A 323 1.45 -5.81 -8.81
CA ILE A 323 2.13 -6.47 -7.70
C ILE A 323 1.92 -5.67 -6.39
N LEU A 324 2.05 -4.34 -6.42
CA LEU A 324 1.75 -3.49 -5.26
C LEU A 324 0.35 -3.74 -4.72
N LEU A 325 -0.63 -3.79 -5.61
CA LEU A 325 -2.02 -4.03 -5.27
C LEU A 325 -2.19 -5.39 -4.59
N SER A 326 -1.62 -6.44 -5.18
CA SER A 326 -1.62 -7.80 -4.64
C SER A 326 -1.05 -7.86 -3.22
N VAL A 327 0.09 -7.20 -2.97
CA VAL A 327 0.77 -7.18 -1.67
C VAL A 327 -0.01 -6.40 -0.60
N VAL A 328 -0.78 -5.37 -0.99
CA VAL A 328 -1.38 -4.42 -0.03
C VAL A 328 -2.83 -4.75 0.30
N VAL A 329 -3.59 -5.31 -0.64
CA VAL A 329 -5.05 -5.49 -0.48
C VAL A 329 -5.39 -6.41 0.71
N ALA A 330 -4.74 -7.56 0.82
CA ALA A 330 -4.99 -8.51 1.91
C ALA A 330 -4.64 -7.93 3.30
N PRO A 331 -3.46 -7.32 3.54
CA PRO A 331 -3.15 -6.67 4.81
C PRO A 331 -4.09 -5.52 5.18
N VAL A 332 -4.45 -4.66 4.24
CA VAL A 332 -5.41 -3.57 4.48
C VAL A 332 -6.79 -4.14 4.81
N GLY A 333 -7.22 -5.19 4.10
CA GLY A 333 -8.46 -5.91 4.39
C GLY A 333 -8.47 -6.46 5.82
N LYS A 334 -7.39 -7.10 6.27
CA LYS A 334 -7.24 -7.61 7.65
C LYS A 334 -7.31 -6.48 8.69
N LEU A 335 -6.66 -5.33 8.44
CA LEU A 335 -6.74 -4.18 9.34
C LEU A 335 -8.14 -3.55 9.43
N ILE A 336 -8.85 -3.50 8.30
CA ILE A 336 -10.25 -3.04 8.27
C ILE A 336 -11.14 -4.02 9.03
N ALA A 337 -10.96 -5.33 8.82
CA ALA A 337 -11.66 -6.37 9.53
C ALA A 337 -11.41 -6.29 11.05
N PHE A 338 -10.18 -6.07 11.47
CA PHE A 338 -9.82 -5.84 12.87
C PHE A 338 -10.55 -4.62 13.47
N ASP A 339 -10.55 -3.45 12.79
CA ASP A 339 -11.30 -2.26 13.25
C ASP A 339 -12.82 -2.55 13.38
N LEU A 340 -13.41 -3.23 12.38
CA LEU A 340 -14.84 -3.51 12.36
C LEU A 340 -15.25 -4.53 13.43
N ILE A 341 -14.47 -5.58 13.60
CA ILE A 341 -14.80 -6.67 14.48
C ILE A 341 -14.63 -6.26 15.95
N LEU A 342 -13.65 -5.42 16.29
CA LEU A 342 -13.54 -4.82 17.63
C LEU A 342 -14.74 -3.92 17.96
N ARG A 343 -15.24 -3.16 16.99
CA ARG A 343 -16.44 -2.33 17.17
C ARG A 343 -17.69 -3.19 17.34
N PHE A 344 -17.80 -4.27 16.58
CA PHE A 344 -18.89 -5.23 16.72
C PHE A 344 -18.87 -5.87 18.11
N ALA A 345 -17.69 -6.37 18.55
CA ALA A 345 -17.51 -6.92 19.88
C ALA A 345 -17.85 -5.92 20.98
N ALA A 346 -17.44 -4.65 20.85
CA ALA A 346 -17.79 -3.59 21.78
C ALA A 346 -19.32 -3.42 21.89
N GLY A 347 -20.02 -3.41 20.75
CA GLY A 347 -21.49 -3.31 20.72
C GLY A 347 -22.21 -4.52 21.31
N VAL A 348 -21.66 -5.73 21.18
CA VAL A 348 -22.21 -6.96 21.80
C VAL A 348 -21.97 -6.96 23.31
N VAL A 349 -20.83 -6.45 23.77
CA VAL A 349 -20.44 -6.45 25.19
C VAL A 349 -21.14 -5.33 25.97
N GLU A 350 -21.49 -4.22 25.33
CA GLU A 350 -22.10 -3.04 25.99
C GLU A 350 -23.35 -3.37 26.81
N PRO A 351 -24.35 -4.14 26.29
CA PRO A 351 -25.57 -4.50 27.03
C PRO A 351 -25.32 -5.38 28.25
N LEU A 352 -24.15 -6.04 28.33
CA LEU A 352 -23.81 -6.93 29.45
C LEU A 352 -23.39 -6.18 30.74
N GLY A 353 -23.43 -4.85 30.73
CA GLY A 353 -23.09 -4.02 31.90
C GLY A 353 -21.59 -3.93 32.20
N VAL A 354 -20.74 -4.37 31.28
CA VAL A 354 -19.25 -4.31 31.39
C VAL A 354 -18.70 -3.17 30.53
N SER A 355 -19.15 -1.95 30.79
CA SER A 355 -18.84 -0.75 30.01
C SER A 355 -17.34 -0.50 29.83
N GLY A 356 -16.51 -0.80 30.82
CA GLY A 356 -15.04 -0.65 30.71
C GLY A 356 -14.42 -1.51 29.60
N ILE A 357 -14.94 -2.73 29.35
CA ILE A 357 -14.49 -3.62 28.28
C ILE A 357 -14.95 -3.07 26.93
N SER A 358 -16.22 -2.68 26.80
CA SER A 358 -16.75 -2.08 25.59
C SER A 358 -15.99 -0.83 25.18
N ASP A 359 -15.74 0.09 26.11
CA ASP A 359 -14.96 1.30 25.87
C ASP A 359 -13.53 1.01 25.44
N MET A 360 -12.86 0.05 26.07
CA MET A 360 -11.50 -0.39 25.70
C MET A 360 -11.47 -0.89 24.26
N LEU A 361 -12.38 -1.80 23.88
CA LEU A 361 -12.46 -2.34 22.53
C LEU A 361 -12.67 -1.23 21.50
N MET A 362 -13.58 -0.30 21.77
CA MET A 362 -13.88 0.84 20.89
C MET A 362 -12.68 1.79 20.77
N LYS A 363 -11.91 2.03 21.83
CA LYS A 363 -10.72 2.88 21.82
C LYS A 363 -9.56 2.23 21.07
N ILE A 364 -9.33 0.92 21.27
CA ILE A 364 -8.29 0.16 20.55
C ILE A 364 -8.61 0.06 19.06
N SER A 365 -9.88 -0.16 18.68
CA SER A 365 -10.27 -0.16 17.26
C SER A 365 -9.88 1.15 16.55
N LYS A 366 -10.01 2.30 17.25
CA LYS A 366 -9.61 3.60 16.68
C LYS A 366 -8.11 3.71 16.42
N CYS A 367 -7.26 2.94 17.15
CA CYS A 367 -5.82 2.92 16.94
C CYS A 367 -5.45 2.24 15.60
N ALA A 368 -6.22 1.26 15.12
CA ALA A 368 -6.01 0.61 13.83
C ALA A 368 -5.90 1.60 12.65
N GLY A 369 -6.56 2.76 12.77
CA GLY A 369 -6.46 3.82 11.77
C GLY A 369 -5.05 4.37 11.54
N LEU A 370 -4.14 4.25 12.51
CA LEU A 370 -2.74 4.64 12.37
C LEU A 370 -1.98 3.63 11.49
N LEU A 371 -2.23 2.34 11.67
CA LEU A 371 -1.64 1.26 10.88
C LEU A 371 -2.11 1.31 9.42
N ILE A 372 -3.43 1.50 9.22
CA ILE A 372 -4.01 1.68 7.88
C ILE A 372 -3.39 2.90 7.19
N ALA A 373 -3.20 4.01 7.91
CA ALA A 373 -2.58 5.21 7.35
C ALA A 373 -1.12 5.00 6.94
N ALA A 374 -0.36 4.16 7.67
CA ALA A 374 1.02 3.84 7.34
C ALA A 374 1.10 3.05 6.02
N ILE A 375 0.30 1.98 5.87
CA ILE A 375 0.28 1.19 4.62
C ILE A 375 -0.25 2.04 3.46
N ALA A 376 -1.37 2.75 3.65
CA ALA A 376 -1.95 3.59 2.61
C ALA A 376 -0.99 4.68 2.13
N GLY A 377 -0.27 5.31 3.05
CA GLY A 377 0.76 6.30 2.71
C GLY A 377 1.91 5.71 1.91
N ALA A 378 2.41 4.53 2.30
CA ALA A 378 3.45 3.80 1.58
C ALA A 378 3.00 3.43 0.15
N THR A 379 1.80 2.86 0.05
CA THR A 379 1.19 2.48 -1.23
C THR A 379 1.03 3.67 -2.16
N PHE A 380 0.49 4.78 -1.64
CA PHE A 380 0.27 5.98 -2.43
C PHE A 380 1.58 6.66 -2.85
N ALA A 381 2.61 6.62 -1.98
CA ALA A 381 3.93 7.15 -2.31
C ALA A 381 4.62 6.35 -3.42
N PHE A 382 4.61 5.00 -3.33
CA PHE A 382 5.10 4.13 -4.40
C PHE A 382 4.37 4.41 -5.72
N PHE A 383 3.04 4.45 -5.67
CA PHE A 383 2.20 4.73 -6.81
C PHE A 383 2.52 6.08 -7.47
N ALA A 384 2.69 7.15 -6.68
CA ALA A 384 3.04 8.47 -7.19
C ALA A 384 4.44 8.49 -7.85
N MET A 385 5.39 7.71 -7.34
CA MET A 385 6.71 7.55 -7.98
C MET A 385 6.59 6.86 -9.34
N VAL A 386 5.81 5.76 -9.43
CA VAL A 386 5.59 5.06 -10.71
C VAL A 386 4.91 5.97 -11.73
N LEU A 387 3.90 6.75 -11.29
CA LEU A 387 3.27 7.76 -12.15
C LEU A 387 4.26 8.81 -12.67
N THR A 388 5.09 9.31 -11.77
CA THR A 388 6.10 10.30 -12.16
C THR A 388 7.08 9.70 -13.17
N ALA A 389 7.54 8.47 -12.96
CA ALA A 389 8.37 7.75 -13.92
C ALA A 389 7.66 7.51 -15.26
N GLY A 390 6.37 7.14 -15.23
CA GLY A 390 5.56 6.92 -16.44
C GLY A 390 5.33 8.19 -17.27
N THR A 391 5.20 9.35 -16.61
CA THR A 391 4.88 10.63 -17.27
C THR A 391 6.09 11.51 -17.56
N SER A 392 7.27 11.21 -17.04
CA SER A 392 8.47 12.07 -17.13
C SER A 392 9.13 12.08 -18.50
N VAL A 393 8.86 11.08 -19.35
CA VAL A 393 9.31 11.07 -20.74
C VAL A 393 8.10 10.76 -21.60
N GLY A 394 7.49 11.80 -22.15
CA GLY A 394 6.45 11.68 -23.17
C GLY A 394 7.09 11.93 -24.54
N VAL A 395 7.05 10.94 -25.42
CA VAL A 395 7.27 11.15 -26.86
C VAL A 395 6.05 11.82 -27.43
#